data_36161f39f2527894b099f33c0abe41e1
#
_entry.id   36161f39f2527894b099f33c0abe41e1
#
_cell.length_a   1.000
_cell.length_b   1.000
_cell.length_c   1.000
_cell.angle_alpha   90.00
_cell.angle_beta   90.00
_cell.angle_gamma   90.00
#
_symmetry.space_group_name_H-M   'P 1'
#
loop_
_entity.id
_entity.type
_entity.pdbx_description
1 polymer ?
#
loop_
_entity_poly.entity_id
_entity_poly.type
_entity_poly.pdbx_seq_one_letter_code
_entity_poly.pdbx_strand_id
1 'polypeptide(L)'
;MFGVRYVDIITQPGINKVLAENTDIPILENIKTMLWISIKDHGSRTIVAAAHHNCAGNPNEQEIQIKHLRLAEKTIRNMIESLPLGELGITSEAITIALLWINERWMPEAIPSKAPILTRIGA
;
A
#
# COMPACT_ATOMS: atom_id res chain seq x y z
N MET A 1 -7.49 14.72 2.12
CA MET A 1 -7.58 13.57 3.01
C MET A 1 -6.31 13.33 3.80
N PHE A 2 -5.15 13.42 3.17
CA PHE A 2 -3.87 13.16 3.86
C PHE A 2 -3.05 14.42 4.15
N GLY A 3 -3.52 15.59 3.79
CA GLY A 3 -2.86 16.86 4.10
C GLY A 3 -1.49 17.04 3.46
N VAL A 4 -1.20 16.37 2.35
CA VAL A 4 0.08 16.44 1.67
C VAL A 4 0.02 17.36 0.45
N ARG A 5 1.16 17.97 0.10
CA ARG A 5 1.26 18.87 -1.06
C ARG A 5 1.53 18.14 -2.35
N TYR A 6 2.29 17.05 -2.29
CA TYR A 6 2.73 16.28 -3.45
C TYR A 6 2.56 14.81 -3.20
N VAL A 7 2.30 14.06 -4.24
CA VAL A 7 2.24 12.60 -4.18
C VAL A 7 3.07 12.01 -5.30
N ASP A 8 3.72 10.90 -5.01
CA ASP A 8 4.31 10.05 -6.04
C ASP A 8 3.27 8.98 -6.38
N ILE A 9 3.15 8.65 -7.65
CA ILE A 9 2.18 7.67 -8.09
C ILE A 9 2.92 6.46 -8.64
N ILE A 10 2.60 5.30 -8.10
CA ILE A 10 3.08 4.01 -8.59
C ILE A 10 1.88 3.29 -9.16
N THR A 11 1.90 3.03 -10.46
CA THR A 11 0.77 2.41 -11.13
C THR A 11 1.19 1.14 -11.87
N GLN A 12 0.30 0.18 -11.87
CA GLN A 12 0.41 -1.09 -12.55
C GLN A 12 -1.01 -1.63 -12.69
N PRO A 13 -1.45 -2.10 -13.88
CA PRO A 13 -2.79 -2.68 -13.98
C PRO A 13 -2.96 -3.79 -12.96
N GLY A 14 -4.01 -3.67 -12.12
CA GLY A 14 -4.28 -4.64 -11.06
C GLY A 14 -3.17 -4.74 -10.03
N ILE A 15 -2.56 -3.63 -9.67
CA ILE A 15 -1.39 -3.60 -8.76
C ILE A 15 -1.63 -4.34 -7.44
N ASN A 16 -2.83 -4.21 -6.88
CA ASN A 16 -3.13 -4.87 -5.60
C ASN A 16 -3.17 -6.38 -5.73
N LYS A 17 -3.63 -6.88 -6.86
CA LYS A 17 -3.62 -8.31 -7.15
C LYS A 17 -2.18 -8.80 -7.32
N VAL A 18 -1.36 -8.06 -8.04
CA VAL A 18 0.07 -8.38 -8.22
C VAL A 18 0.78 -8.44 -6.87
N LEU A 19 0.54 -7.45 -6.01
CA LEU A 19 1.12 -7.41 -4.67
C LEU A 19 0.58 -8.54 -3.79
N ALA A 20 -0.72 -8.82 -3.88
CA ALA A 20 -1.36 -9.88 -3.11
C ALA A 20 -0.82 -11.26 -3.47
N GLU A 21 -0.67 -11.54 -4.76
CA GLU A 21 -0.15 -12.81 -5.24
C GLU A 21 1.34 -12.97 -4.96
N ASN A 22 2.07 -11.87 -4.97
CA ASN A 22 3.49 -11.81 -4.59
C ASN A 22 4.38 -12.80 -5.36
N THR A 23 4.13 -12.96 -6.66
CA THR A 23 4.85 -13.93 -7.49
C THR A 23 5.57 -13.32 -8.68
N ASP A 24 5.14 -12.15 -9.15
CA ASP A 24 5.76 -11.48 -10.30
C ASP A 24 6.99 -10.69 -9.83
N ILE A 25 8.12 -11.38 -9.72
CA ILE A 25 9.33 -10.80 -9.14
C ILE A 25 9.80 -9.52 -9.85
N PRO A 26 9.89 -9.46 -11.18
CA PRO A 26 10.34 -8.23 -11.83
C PRO A 26 9.45 -7.02 -11.51
N ILE A 27 8.14 -7.20 -11.51
CA ILE A 27 7.21 -6.10 -11.17
C ILE A 27 7.36 -5.71 -9.71
N LEU A 28 7.45 -6.69 -8.81
CA LEU A 28 7.60 -6.45 -7.37
C LEU A 28 8.89 -5.70 -7.06
N GLU A 29 9.99 -6.08 -7.69
CA GLU A 29 11.27 -5.39 -7.50
C GLU A 29 11.20 -3.95 -8.02
N ASN A 30 10.49 -3.72 -9.11
CA ASN A 30 10.30 -2.38 -9.65
C ASN A 30 9.47 -1.51 -8.68
N ILE A 31 8.40 -2.06 -8.14
CA ILE A 31 7.58 -1.35 -7.14
C ILE A 31 8.42 -1.01 -5.92
N LYS A 32 9.21 -1.95 -5.43
CA LYS A 32 10.08 -1.73 -4.28
C LYS A 32 11.10 -0.60 -4.54
N THR A 33 11.67 -0.58 -5.73
CA THR A 33 12.60 0.48 -6.14
C THR A 33 11.92 1.85 -6.12
N MET A 34 10.70 1.93 -6.66
CA MET A 34 9.96 3.17 -6.67
C MET A 34 9.57 3.63 -5.26
N LEU A 35 9.21 2.69 -4.38
CA LEU A 35 8.95 3.00 -2.98
C LEU A 35 10.20 3.56 -2.31
N TRP A 36 11.35 2.95 -2.56
CA TRP A 36 12.61 3.42 -1.98
C TRP A 36 12.95 4.84 -2.43
N ILE A 37 12.80 5.13 -3.71
CA ILE A 37 13.05 6.47 -4.25
C ILE A 37 12.13 7.50 -3.58
N SER A 38 10.85 7.17 -3.44
CA SER A 38 9.89 8.06 -2.81
C SER A 38 10.23 8.33 -1.34
N ILE A 39 10.58 7.30 -0.61
CA ILE A 39 10.92 7.39 0.81
C ILE A 39 12.24 8.15 1.01
N LYS A 40 13.26 7.78 0.26
CA LYS A 40 14.60 8.33 0.42
C LYS A 40 14.74 9.75 -0.16
N ASP A 41 14.32 9.91 -1.42
CA ASP A 41 14.58 11.16 -2.14
C ASP A 41 13.48 12.20 -1.95
N HIS A 42 12.25 11.78 -1.76
CA HIS A 42 11.11 12.69 -1.60
C HIS A 42 10.59 12.79 -0.17
N GLY A 43 11.14 12.02 0.74
CA GLY A 43 10.77 12.08 2.14
C GLY A 43 9.40 11.51 2.47
N SER A 44 8.85 10.65 1.61
CA SER A 44 7.54 10.05 1.83
C SER A 44 7.50 9.21 3.10
N ARG A 45 6.44 9.36 3.88
CA ARG A 45 6.23 8.61 5.13
C ARG A 45 4.85 7.97 5.21
N THR A 46 4.00 8.21 4.21
CA THR A 46 2.67 7.59 4.10
C THR A 46 2.54 6.96 2.74
N ILE A 47 2.15 5.70 2.71
CA ILE A 47 1.88 4.95 1.50
C ILE A 47 0.39 4.64 1.50
N VAL A 48 -0.27 4.93 0.38
CA VAL A 48 -1.69 4.65 0.22
C VAL A 48 -1.84 3.61 -0.88
N ALA A 49 -2.46 2.49 -0.54
CA ALA A 49 -2.86 1.49 -1.52
C ALA A 49 -4.36 1.63 -1.77
N ALA A 50 -4.73 1.82 -3.01
CA ALA A 50 -6.13 2.03 -3.39
C ALA A 50 -6.60 0.99 -4.38
N ALA A 51 -7.83 0.52 -4.19
CA ALA A 51 -8.54 -0.31 -5.16
C ALA A 51 -9.81 0.43 -5.55
N HIS A 52 -10.38 0.10 -6.70
CA HIS A 52 -11.58 0.77 -7.16
C HIS A 52 -12.52 -0.21 -7.83
N HIS A 53 -13.81 0.17 -7.86
CA HIS A 53 -14.81 -0.62 -8.57
C HIS A 53 -14.46 -0.68 -10.06
N ASN A 54 -14.91 -1.73 -10.73
CA ASN A 54 -14.71 -1.91 -12.18
C ASN A 54 -13.24 -1.87 -12.62
N CYS A 55 -12.32 -2.38 -11.82
CA CYS A 55 -10.91 -2.42 -12.19
C CYS A 55 -10.65 -3.45 -13.29
N ALA A 56 -10.21 -3.01 -14.45
CA ALA A 56 -9.94 -3.90 -15.58
C ALA A 56 -8.77 -4.88 -15.28
N GLY A 57 -7.78 -4.42 -14.53
CA GLY A 57 -6.63 -5.26 -14.16
C GLY A 57 -6.89 -6.22 -13.00
N ASN A 58 -8.00 -6.01 -12.29
CA ASN A 58 -8.45 -6.87 -11.20
C ASN A 58 -9.98 -6.91 -11.21
N PRO A 59 -10.59 -7.60 -12.20
CA PRO A 59 -12.04 -7.54 -12.42
C PRO A 59 -12.82 -8.42 -11.44
N ASN A 60 -12.60 -8.20 -10.16
CA ASN A 60 -13.25 -8.92 -9.09
C ASN A 60 -14.21 -8.02 -8.33
N GLU A 61 -15.13 -8.63 -7.58
CA GLU A 61 -16.04 -7.91 -6.73
C GLU A 61 -15.31 -7.20 -5.60
N GLN A 62 -15.96 -6.24 -4.99
CA GLN A 62 -15.41 -5.41 -3.91
C GLN A 62 -14.78 -6.27 -2.81
N GLU A 63 -15.47 -7.30 -2.35
CA GLU A 63 -14.98 -8.15 -1.27
C GLU A 63 -13.63 -8.78 -1.60
N ILE A 64 -13.48 -9.29 -2.81
CA ILE A 64 -12.23 -9.90 -3.26
C ILE A 64 -11.14 -8.85 -3.43
N GLN A 65 -11.47 -7.68 -3.96
CA GLN A 65 -10.51 -6.59 -4.11
C GLN A 65 -10.02 -6.07 -2.77
N ILE A 66 -10.89 -5.99 -1.77
CA ILE A 66 -10.49 -5.59 -0.42
C ILE A 66 -9.58 -6.66 0.19
N LYS A 67 -9.84 -7.93 -0.07
CA LYS A 67 -8.96 -9.01 0.36
C LYS A 67 -7.57 -8.85 -0.28
N HIS A 68 -7.51 -8.52 -1.57
CA HIS A 68 -6.25 -8.22 -2.25
C HIS A 68 -5.55 -7.01 -1.63
N LEU A 69 -6.29 -5.97 -1.27
CA LEU A 69 -5.71 -4.81 -0.59
C LEU A 69 -5.04 -5.18 0.73
N ARG A 70 -5.68 -6.03 1.52
CA ARG A 70 -5.10 -6.45 2.80
C ARG A 70 -3.85 -7.30 2.63
N LEU A 71 -3.84 -8.16 1.61
CA LEU A 71 -2.65 -8.94 1.29
C LEU A 71 -1.56 -8.05 0.70
N ALA A 72 -1.94 -7.06 -0.12
CA ALA A 72 -1.00 -6.08 -0.66
C ALA A 72 -0.36 -5.26 0.46
N GLU A 73 -1.12 -4.87 1.46
CA GLU A 73 -0.59 -4.16 2.64
C GLU A 73 0.54 -4.97 3.29
N LYS A 74 0.32 -6.26 3.45
CA LYS A 74 1.33 -7.14 4.03
C LYS A 74 2.58 -7.21 3.17
N THR A 75 2.42 -7.33 1.86
CA THR A 75 3.54 -7.35 0.92
C THR A 75 4.32 -6.04 0.95
N ILE A 76 3.62 -4.91 0.94
CA ILE A 76 4.24 -3.59 1.04
C ILE A 76 4.99 -3.45 2.36
N ARG A 77 4.41 -3.90 3.46
CA ARG A 77 5.08 -3.83 4.77
C ARG A 77 6.39 -4.64 4.75
N ASN A 78 6.35 -5.83 4.16
CA ASN A 78 7.56 -6.64 4.02
C ASN A 78 8.62 -5.97 3.15
N MET A 79 8.21 -5.31 2.06
CA MET A 79 9.12 -4.54 1.21
C MET A 79 9.79 -3.43 2.01
N ILE A 80 9.01 -2.67 2.76
CA ILE A 80 9.51 -1.55 3.56
C ILE A 80 10.52 -2.05 4.60
N GLU A 81 10.21 -3.14 5.27
CA GLU A 81 11.11 -3.73 6.27
C GLU A 81 12.43 -4.19 5.68
N SER A 82 12.46 -4.51 4.40
CA SER A 82 13.69 -4.91 3.71
C SER A 82 14.51 -3.75 3.18
N LEU A 83 14.01 -2.51 3.25
CA LEU A 83 14.72 -1.34 2.79
C LEU A 83 15.75 -0.87 3.83
N PRO A 84 16.85 -0.23 3.38
CA PRO A 84 17.89 0.26 4.30
C PRO A 84 17.46 1.55 5.00
N LEU A 85 16.36 1.49 5.75
CA LEU A 85 15.77 2.66 6.42
C LEU A 85 16.71 3.28 7.46
N GLY A 86 17.62 2.48 8.01
CA GLY A 86 18.62 2.98 8.96
C GLY A 86 19.53 4.06 8.38
N GLU A 87 19.73 4.06 7.06
CA GLU A 87 20.47 5.13 6.39
C GLU A 87 19.78 6.47 6.51
N LEU A 88 18.46 6.45 6.74
CA LEU A 88 17.65 7.66 6.91
C LEU A 88 17.38 7.96 8.39
N GLY A 89 17.89 7.13 9.29
CA GLY A 89 17.65 7.29 10.72
C GLY A 89 16.22 6.95 11.14
N ILE A 90 15.50 6.13 10.37
CA ILE A 90 14.13 5.75 10.69
C ILE A 90 13.98 4.23 10.72
N THR A 91 12.85 3.77 11.28
CA THR A 91 12.44 2.38 11.25
C THR A 91 11.17 2.25 10.40
N SER A 92 10.75 1.02 10.11
CA SER A 92 9.55 0.78 9.33
C SER A 92 8.29 1.35 10.00
N GLU A 93 8.30 1.49 11.31
CA GLU A 93 7.17 2.05 12.06
C GLU A 93 6.94 3.54 11.76
N ALA A 94 7.94 4.23 11.26
CA ALA A 94 7.80 5.62 10.83
C ALA A 94 6.99 5.76 9.54
N ILE A 95 6.73 4.65 8.85
CA ILE A 95 6.01 4.65 7.57
C ILE A 95 4.62 4.07 7.77
N THR A 96 3.61 4.88 7.47
CA THR A 96 2.20 4.50 7.59
C THR A 96 1.72 3.94 6.26
N ILE A 97 0.94 2.87 6.32
CA ILE A 97 0.25 2.32 5.14
C ILE A 97 -1.25 2.50 5.38
N ALA A 98 -1.91 3.16 4.45
CA ALA A 98 -3.36 3.35 4.46
C ALA A 98 -3.98 2.64 3.28
N LEU A 99 -5.18 2.10 3.45
CA LEU A 99 -5.92 1.40 2.41
C LEU A 99 -7.18 2.16 2.06
N LEU A 100 -7.45 2.30 0.78
CA LEU A 100 -8.65 2.97 0.29
C LEU A 100 -9.41 2.09 -0.69
N TRP A 101 -10.73 2.14 -0.61
CA TRP A 101 -11.63 1.63 -1.63
C TRP A 101 -12.28 2.83 -2.32
N ILE A 102 -12.20 2.89 -3.64
CA ILE A 102 -12.88 3.91 -4.43
C ILE A 102 -14.16 3.27 -4.96
N ASN A 103 -15.30 3.71 -4.44
CA ASN A 103 -16.58 3.10 -4.74
C ASN A 103 -17.15 3.52 -6.11
N GLU A 104 -18.35 3.03 -6.45
CA GLU A 104 -18.98 3.30 -7.73
C GLU A 104 -19.36 4.76 -7.94
N ARG A 105 -19.31 5.57 -6.90
CA ARG A 105 -19.53 7.02 -6.96
C ARG A 105 -18.20 7.78 -7.06
N TRP A 106 -17.11 7.05 -7.23
CA TRP A 106 -15.75 7.58 -7.26
C TRP A 106 -15.35 8.30 -5.96
N MET A 107 -15.94 7.86 -4.85
CA MET A 107 -15.64 8.41 -3.53
C MET A 107 -14.71 7.45 -2.78
N PRO A 108 -13.68 7.97 -2.08
CA PRO A 108 -12.79 7.12 -1.32
C PRO A 108 -13.41 6.72 0.02
N GLU A 109 -13.25 5.46 0.36
CA GLU A 109 -13.64 4.92 1.66
C GLU A 109 -12.40 4.31 2.31
N ALA A 110 -12.10 4.73 3.51
CA ALA A 110 -10.97 4.18 4.24
C ALA A 110 -11.28 2.75 4.68
N ILE A 111 -10.35 1.84 4.40
CA ILE A 111 -10.45 0.45 4.84
C ILE A 111 -9.62 0.35 6.12
N PRO A 112 -10.23 -0.03 7.26
CA PRO A 112 -9.48 -0.18 8.49
C PRO A 112 -8.38 -1.22 8.35
N SER A 113 -7.19 -0.86 8.82
CA SER A 113 -6.11 -1.83 8.92
C SER A 113 -6.54 -2.91 9.90
N LYS A 114 -6.17 -4.17 9.60
CA LYS A 114 -6.31 -5.27 10.56
C LYS A 114 -5.12 -5.27 11.51
N ALA A 115 -4.58 -4.08 11.84
CA ALA A 115 -3.56 -3.96 12.85
C ALA A 115 -4.00 -4.75 14.09
N PRO A 116 -3.08 -5.40 14.76
CA PRO A 116 -3.42 -6.37 15.79
C PRO A 116 -4.40 -5.82 16.80
N ILE A 117 -5.53 -6.49 16.94
CA ILE A 117 -6.52 -6.17 17.97
C ILE A 117 -5.87 -6.17 19.35
N LEU A 118 -4.88 -7.03 19.54
CA LEU A 118 -4.09 -7.10 20.76
C LEU A 118 -3.46 -5.77 21.12
N THR A 119 -2.98 -5.03 20.15
CA THR A 119 -2.40 -3.70 20.37
C THR A 119 -3.44 -2.73 20.93
N ARG A 120 -4.66 -2.81 20.45
CA ARG A 120 -5.74 -1.96 20.87
C ARG A 120 -6.28 -2.35 22.23
N ILE A 121 -6.35 -3.65 22.49
CA ILE A 121 -6.83 -4.20 23.76
C ILE A 121 -5.80 -3.95 24.86
N GLY A 122 -4.53 -4.12 24.51
CA GLY A 122 -3.44 -3.88 25.45
C GLY A 122 -3.23 -2.43 25.79
N ALA A 123 -3.80 -1.57 24.99
CA ALA A 123 -3.80 -0.15 25.28
C ALA A 123 -4.91 0.17 26.24
#